data_4792c4518cd597f9538511039ad5788f
#
_entry.id   4792c4518cd597f9538511039ad5788f
#
_cell.length_a   1.000
_cell.length_b   1.000
_cell.length_c   1.000
_cell.angle_alpha   90.00
_cell.angle_beta   90.00
_cell.angle_gamma   90.00
#
_symmetry.space_group_name_H-M   'P 1'
#
loop_
_entity.id
_entity.type
_entity.pdbx_description
1 polymer ?
#
loop_
_entity_poly.entity_id
_entity_poly.type
_entity_poly.pdbx_seq_one_letter_code
_entity_poly.pdbx_strand_id
1 'polypeptide(L)'
;MRCECVRRLSLLHRGFGVCGLRLAGSLYRVTCETGFLLSGEFVKMDILKRIRANAGALGQWSKQGNGYFMYPKLEGEVGPRMKFRGHDVLNWSVNNYLGLAENEELRACDAKMAEKYGLSYPMGSRLMTGHTKLHEELETVIADFVQKEDAFVLNSFYQGMVSIIDCLCGRNDVIVYDSDVHASIHDGVRLHLGKRFLYQQNKIELIETQLQKACECAAAQDGCVLLVT
;
A
#
# COMPACT_ATOMS: atom_id res chain seq x y z
N MET A 1 39.45 -0.51 2.12
CA MET A 1 39.32 0.94 2.37
C MET A 1 38.06 1.17 3.21
N ARG A 2 38.20 1.33 4.51
CA ARG A 2 37.09 1.65 5.41
C ARG A 2 36.89 3.16 5.34
N CYS A 3 35.67 3.56 4.95
CA CYS A 3 35.29 4.95 4.74
C CYS A 3 35.43 5.76 6.03
N GLU A 4 36.20 6.84 5.99
CA GLU A 4 36.50 7.75 7.11
C GLU A 4 35.25 8.48 7.68
N CYS A 5 34.13 8.36 7.00
CA CYS A 5 32.83 8.90 7.41
C CYS A 5 32.28 8.27 8.71
N VAL A 6 32.71 7.04 9.05
CA VAL A 6 32.23 6.33 10.25
C VAL A 6 32.91 6.84 11.53
N ARG A 7 34.11 7.43 11.45
CA ARG A 7 34.84 7.93 12.63
C ARG A 7 34.36 9.30 13.16
N ARG A 8 33.76 10.13 12.33
CA ARG A 8 33.24 11.44 12.77
C ARG A 8 31.87 11.39 13.46
N LEU A 9 31.17 10.27 13.34
CA LEU A 9 29.84 10.08 13.97
C LEU A 9 29.90 9.53 15.40
N SER A 10 31.07 9.13 15.90
CA SER A 10 31.22 8.61 17.28
C SER A 10 31.35 9.67 18.36
N LEU A 11 31.56 10.93 17.99
CA LEU A 11 31.76 12.04 18.94
C LEU A 11 30.48 12.85 19.27
N LEU A 12 29.36 12.54 18.60
CA LEU A 12 28.05 13.18 18.88
C LEU A 12 27.14 12.34 19.81
N HIS A 13 27.73 11.40 20.55
CA HIS A 13 27.00 10.34 21.29
C HIS A 13 26.62 10.71 22.74
N ARG A 14 26.56 11.96 23.10
CA ARG A 14 26.04 12.35 24.42
C ARG A 14 24.79 13.22 24.25
N GLY A 15 23.61 12.59 24.26
CA GLY A 15 22.34 13.30 24.43
C GLY A 15 21.17 12.94 23.52
N PHE A 16 21.33 12.10 22.50
CA PHE A 16 20.25 11.88 21.52
C PHE A 16 19.85 10.42 21.40
N GLY A 17 18.59 10.12 21.65
CA GLY A 17 18.02 8.78 21.42
C GLY A 17 17.87 8.50 19.93
N VAL A 18 18.73 7.65 19.40
CA VAL A 18 18.66 7.19 17.99
C VAL A 18 17.92 5.87 17.94
N CYS A 19 16.80 5.82 17.25
CA CYS A 19 16.10 4.56 16.93
C CYS A 19 16.53 4.07 15.54
N GLY A 20 17.05 2.85 15.46
CA GLY A 20 17.41 2.20 14.21
C GLY A 20 16.34 1.22 13.76
N LEU A 21 15.82 1.39 12.55
CA LEU A 21 14.96 0.42 11.87
C LEU A 21 15.79 -0.41 10.90
N ARG A 22 15.77 -1.74 11.03
CA ARG A 22 16.39 -2.64 10.04
C ARG A 22 15.32 -3.17 9.09
N LEU A 23 15.45 -2.85 7.82
CA LEU A 23 14.66 -3.42 6.74
C LEU A 23 15.61 -4.00 5.69
N ALA A 24 15.43 -5.25 5.34
CA ALA A 24 16.16 -5.93 4.27
C ALA A 24 17.70 -5.77 4.33
N GLY A 25 18.29 -5.88 5.52
CA GLY A 25 19.76 -5.82 5.68
C GLY A 25 20.37 -4.41 5.71
N SER A 26 19.62 -3.38 5.39
CA SER A 26 20.05 -1.98 5.45
C SER A 26 19.65 -1.31 6.75
N LEU A 27 20.55 -0.56 7.35
CA LEU A 27 20.29 0.19 8.59
C LEU A 27 19.81 1.61 8.23
N TYR A 28 18.52 1.87 8.37
CA TYR A 28 17.98 3.22 8.26
C TYR A 28 17.95 3.85 9.64
N ARG A 29 18.66 4.96 9.81
CA ARG A 29 18.57 5.78 11.02
C ARG A 29 17.41 6.75 10.85
N VAL A 30 16.37 6.57 11.64
CA VAL A 30 15.33 7.59 11.82
C VAL A 30 15.70 8.41 13.05
N THR A 31 16.19 9.62 12.83
CA THR A 31 16.37 10.59 13.91
C THR A 31 15.09 11.40 14.03
N CYS A 32 14.41 11.27 15.14
CA CYS A 32 13.25 12.11 15.45
C CYS A 32 13.68 13.16 16.48
N GLU A 33 14.13 14.30 15.98
CA GLU A 33 14.33 15.51 16.78
C GLU A 33 13.40 16.60 16.28
N THR A 34 12.25 16.71 16.93
CA THR A 34 11.47 17.94 16.86
C THR A 34 11.31 18.46 18.30
N GLY A 35 12.36 19.14 18.78
CA GLY A 35 12.23 20.00 19.96
C GLY A 35 11.73 21.36 19.51
N PHE A 36 10.48 21.70 19.75
CA PHE A 36 9.99 23.06 19.66
C PHE A 36 10.10 23.70 21.03
N LEU A 37 10.88 24.79 21.16
CA LEU A 37 10.96 25.62 22.38
C LEU A 37 9.68 26.45 22.49
N LEU A 38 8.74 25.98 23.28
CA LEU A 38 7.68 26.82 23.83
C LEU A 38 7.90 26.91 25.33
N SER A 39 8.19 28.12 25.83
CA SER A 39 8.29 28.43 27.25
C SER A 39 9.31 27.65 28.11
N GLY A 40 10.51 27.40 27.58
CA GLY A 40 11.61 26.87 28.37
C GLY A 40 11.61 25.36 28.70
N GLU A 41 10.59 24.61 28.29
CA GLU A 41 10.55 23.16 28.43
C GLU A 41 10.59 22.45 27.06
N PHE A 42 11.52 21.50 26.90
CA PHE A 42 11.56 20.61 25.74
C PHE A 42 10.44 19.59 25.85
N VAL A 43 9.39 19.74 25.04
CA VAL A 43 8.40 18.65 24.87
C VAL A 43 9.02 17.56 23.99
N LYS A 44 9.61 16.57 24.63
CA LYS A 44 10.17 15.40 23.95
C LYS A 44 9.05 14.46 23.54
N MET A 45 8.56 14.61 22.30
CA MET A 45 7.59 13.67 21.72
C MET A 45 8.30 12.39 21.27
N ASP A 46 8.10 11.31 22.02
CA ASP A 46 8.59 9.97 21.63
C ASP A 46 7.59 9.30 20.70
N ILE A 47 7.92 9.19 19.41
CA ILE A 47 7.10 8.56 18.39
C ILE A 47 6.82 7.07 18.73
N LEU A 48 7.79 6.37 19.33
CA LEU A 48 7.61 4.98 19.70
C LEU A 48 6.64 4.82 20.86
N LYS A 49 6.67 5.76 21.82
CA LYS A 49 5.70 5.80 22.93
C LYS A 49 4.28 6.01 22.38
N ARG A 50 4.12 6.90 21.40
CA ARG A 50 2.83 7.14 20.73
C ARG A 50 2.35 5.88 19.99
N ILE A 51 3.23 5.19 19.27
CA ILE A 51 2.89 3.95 18.54
C ILE A 51 2.51 2.85 19.54
N ARG A 52 3.27 2.67 20.63
CA ARG A 52 2.98 1.67 21.68
C ARG A 52 1.64 1.92 22.38
N ALA A 53 1.20 3.15 22.48
CA ALA A 53 -0.11 3.48 23.03
C ALA A 53 -1.26 2.91 22.20
N ASN A 54 -0.98 2.54 20.93
CA ASN A 54 -1.93 1.89 20.01
C ASN A 54 -3.31 2.55 20.02
N ALA A 55 -3.32 3.89 19.92
CA ALA A 55 -4.53 4.70 19.99
C ALA A 55 -5.27 4.82 18.65
N GLY A 56 -4.71 4.27 17.57
CA GLY A 56 -5.33 4.25 16.24
C GLY A 56 -6.52 3.30 16.15
N ALA A 57 -7.19 3.32 14.99
CA ALA A 57 -8.40 2.54 14.74
C ALA A 57 -8.23 1.05 15.04
N LEU A 58 -7.14 0.43 14.57
CA LEU A 58 -6.83 -0.98 14.83
C LEU A 58 -6.62 -1.28 16.32
N GLY A 59 -5.99 -0.36 17.05
CA GLY A 59 -5.80 -0.50 18.49
C GLY A 59 -7.08 -0.39 19.29
N GLN A 60 -7.97 0.50 18.88
CA GLN A 60 -9.32 0.61 19.45
C GLN A 60 -10.14 -0.65 19.14
N TRP A 61 -10.06 -1.14 17.91
CA TRP A 61 -10.73 -2.36 17.49
C TRP A 61 -10.25 -3.58 18.26
N SER A 62 -8.94 -3.72 18.46
CA SER A 62 -8.37 -4.83 19.24
C SER A 62 -8.84 -4.85 20.71
N LYS A 63 -9.16 -3.66 21.27
CA LYS A 63 -9.70 -3.54 22.63
C LYS A 63 -11.19 -3.88 22.73
N GLN A 64 -11.95 -3.63 21.67
CA GLN A 64 -13.39 -3.86 21.60
C GLN A 64 -13.76 -5.22 21.02
N GLY A 65 -12.91 -5.74 20.13
CA GLY A 65 -13.13 -7.02 19.46
C GLY A 65 -12.81 -8.19 20.38
N ASN A 66 -13.80 -8.81 20.94
CA ASN A 66 -13.75 -9.97 21.82
C ASN A 66 -12.88 -11.09 21.22
N GLY A 67 -11.59 -11.11 21.53
CA GLY A 67 -10.66 -12.08 21.00
C GLY A 67 -10.18 -11.84 19.57
N TYR A 68 -10.34 -10.63 19.02
CA TYR A 68 -9.74 -10.27 17.73
C TYR A 68 -8.22 -10.43 17.76
N PHE A 69 -7.71 -11.22 16.85
CA PHE A 69 -6.29 -11.51 16.74
C PHE A 69 -5.73 -10.78 15.52
N MET A 70 -4.81 -9.87 15.75
CA MET A 70 -3.98 -9.32 14.66
C MET A 70 -2.95 -10.37 14.26
N TYR A 71 -2.79 -10.57 12.96
CA TYR A 71 -1.88 -11.57 12.38
C TYR A 71 -2.15 -12.99 12.89
N PRO A 72 -3.36 -13.55 12.69
CA PRO A 72 -3.67 -14.91 13.07
C PRO A 72 -2.74 -15.88 12.31
N LYS A 73 -2.14 -16.82 13.04
CA LYS A 73 -1.29 -17.84 12.43
C LYS A 73 -2.18 -18.99 11.99
N LEU A 74 -2.53 -19.02 10.73
CA LEU A 74 -3.27 -20.10 10.12
C LEU A 74 -2.30 -21.16 9.59
N GLU A 75 -2.69 -22.42 9.66
CA GLU A 75 -1.90 -23.58 9.24
C GLU A 75 -2.72 -24.43 8.26
N GLY A 76 -2.02 -25.14 7.38
CA GLY A 76 -2.58 -25.99 6.34
C GLY A 76 -2.59 -25.34 4.97
N GLU A 77 -3.20 -26.02 4.00
CA GLU A 77 -3.39 -25.48 2.64
C GLU A 77 -4.38 -24.32 2.66
N VAL A 78 -4.20 -23.39 1.71
CA VAL A 78 -5.08 -22.23 1.57
C VAL A 78 -6.45 -22.69 1.06
N GLY A 79 -7.47 -22.60 1.90
CA GLY A 79 -8.80 -23.03 1.56
C GLY A 79 -9.86 -22.53 2.53
N PRO A 80 -11.12 -22.96 2.36
CA PRO A 80 -12.22 -22.55 3.22
C PRO A 80 -12.11 -23.09 4.65
N ARG A 81 -11.30 -24.13 4.86
CA ARG A 81 -10.99 -24.69 6.18
C ARG A 81 -9.49 -24.69 6.40
N MET A 82 -9.08 -24.10 7.51
CA MET A 82 -7.69 -24.04 7.93
C MET A 82 -7.61 -24.31 9.43
N LYS A 83 -6.41 -24.50 9.96
CA LYS A 83 -6.21 -24.65 11.40
C LYS A 83 -5.78 -23.34 12.05
N PHE A 84 -6.37 -23.05 13.18
CA PHE A 84 -5.97 -21.96 14.06
C PHE A 84 -5.85 -22.45 15.49
N ARG A 85 -4.67 -22.35 16.08
CA ARG A 85 -4.37 -22.86 17.44
C ARG A 85 -4.76 -24.33 17.65
N GLY A 86 -4.52 -25.16 16.62
CA GLY A 86 -4.84 -26.59 16.65
C GLY A 86 -6.31 -26.96 16.38
N HIS A 87 -7.19 -25.97 16.20
CA HIS A 87 -8.61 -26.18 15.90
C HIS A 87 -8.91 -25.93 14.42
N ASP A 88 -9.77 -26.75 13.84
CA ASP A 88 -10.28 -26.51 12.49
C ASP A 88 -11.26 -25.32 12.51
N VAL A 89 -11.00 -24.35 11.65
CA VAL A 89 -11.81 -23.13 11.53
C VAL A 89 -12.25 -22.90 10.10
N LEU A 90 -13.41 -22.27 9.93
CA LEU A 90 -13.82 -21.71 8.64
C LEU A 90 -13.08 -20.39 8.41
N ASN A 91 -12.40 -20.31 7.28
CA ASN A 91 -11.65 -19.14 6.91
C ASN A 91 -12.45 -18.26 5.94
N TRP A 92 -12.96 -17.15 6.43
CA TRP A 92 -13.74 -16.18 5.67
C TRP A 92 -12.91 -15.01 5.11
N SER A 93 -11.62 -14.98 5.39
CA SER A 93 -10.74 -13.84 5.07
C SER A 93 -9.72 -14.13 3.95
N VAL A 94 -9.80 -15.30 3.33
CA VAL A 94 -8.88 -15.66 2.25
C VAL A 94 -9.37 -15.13 0.90
N ASN A 95 -8.46 -14.57 0.12
CA ASN A 95 -8.76 -14.03 -1.23
C ASN A 95 -8.73 -15.13 -2.31
N ASN A 96 -9.35 -16.28 -2.04
CA ASN A 96 -9.47 -17.40 -2.95
C ASN A 96 -10.93 -17.59 -3.41
N TYR A 97 -11.51 -16.52 -3.93
CA TYR A 97 -12.95 -16.42 -4.22
C TYR A 97 -13.47 -17.51 -5.18
N LEU A 98 -12.66 -17.95 -6.14
CA LEU A 98 -13.00 -18.96 -7.12
C LEU A 98 -12.41 -20.34 -6.82
N GLY A 99 -11.70 -20.51 -5.68
CA GLY A 99 -11.07 -21.77 -5.30
C GLY A 99 -9.86 -22.16 -6.19
N LEU A 100 -9.31 -21.22 -6.95
CA LEU A 100 -8.25 -21.52 -7.92
C LEU A 100 -6.90 -21.85 -7.28
N ALA A 101 -6.66 -21.44 -6.04
CA ALA A 101 -5.42 -21.77 -5.35
C ALA A 101 -5.21 -23.28 -5.13
N GLU A 102 -6.29 -24.07 -5.09
CA GLU A 102 -6.28 -25.53 -4.93
C GLU A 102 -6.36 -26.29 -6.27
N ASN A 103 -6.50 -25.57 -7.38
CA ASN A 103 -6.63 -26.19 -8.70
C ASN A 103 -5.32 -26.87 -9.11
N GLU A 104 -5.36 -28.19 -9.32
CA GLU A 104 -4.18 -29.01 -9.61
C GLU A 104 -3.51 -28.63 -10.94
N GLU A 105 -4.30 -28.29 -11.96
CA GLU A 105 -3.79 -27.91 -13.27
C GLU A 105 -3.01 -26.58 -13.20
N LEU A 106 -3.55 -25.59 -12.48
CA LEU A 106 -2.85 -24.30 -12.28
C LEU A 106 -1.57 -24.47 -11.45
N ARG A 107 -1.60 -25.28 -10.40
CA ARG A 107 -0.43 -25.60 -9.58
C ARG A 107 0.65 -26.31 -10.41
N ALA A 108 0.26 -27.25 -11.27
CA ALA A 108 1.17 -27.94 -12.16
C ALA A 108 1.77 -27.01 -13.22
N CYS A 109 1.00 -26.05 -13.72
CA CYS A 109 1.48 -25.02 -14.64
C CYS A 109 2.53 -24.12 -13.96
N ASP A 110 2.25 -23.63 -12.76
CA ASP A 110 3.16 -22.79 -11.97
C ASP A 110 4.50 -23.51 -11.70
N ALA A 111 4.44 -24.80 -11.30
CA ALA A 111 5.63 -25.61 -11.08
C ALA A 111 6.48 -25.75 -12.35
N LYS A 112 5.88 -25.98 -13.52
CA LYS A 112 6.60 -26.05 -14.81
C LYS A 112 7.23 -24.70 -15.17
N MET A 113 6.57 -23.58 -14.87
CA MET A 113 7.13 -22.25 -15.12
C MET A 113 8.31 -21.99 -14.21
N ALA A 114 8.24 -22.36 -12.94
CA ALA A 114 9.37 -22.26 -12.00
C ALA A 114 10.57 -23.14 -12.44
N GLU A 115 10.33 -24.35 -12.95
CA GLU A 115 11.37 -25.21 -13.49
C GLU A 115 12.03 -24.60 -14.75
N LYS A 116 11.25 -24.02 -15.64
CA LYS A 116 11.72 -23.45 -16.91
C LYS A 116 12.48 -22.14 -16.75
N TYR A 117 11.98 -21.24 -15.91
CA TYR A 117 12.48 -19.87 -15.79
C TYR A 117 13.20 -19.57 -14.47
N GLY A 118 13.18 -20.51 -13.53
CA GLY A 118 13.69 -20.31 -12.19
C GLY A 118 12.71 -19.59 -11.27
N LEU A 119 13.09 -19.47 -10.00
CA LEU A 119 12.30 -18.78 -9.00
C LEU A 119 12.41 -17.25 -9.18
N SER A 120 11.33 -16.54 -8.92
CA SER A 120 11.29 -15.07 -8.95
C SER A 120 11.71 -14.44 -10.30
N TYR A 121 11.43 -15.12 -11.41
CA TYR A 121 11.66 -14.57 -12.75
C TYR A 121 10.61 -13.48 -13.07
N PRO A 122 11.04 -12.37 -13.64
CA PRO A 122 12.40 -11.92 -14.00
C PRO A 122 12.98 -10.97 -12.94
N MET A 123 13.46 -11.27 -11.88
CA MET A 123 14.06 -10.51 -10.75
C MET A 123 14.53 -9.07 -11.01
N GLY A 124 13.83 -8.32 -11.83
CA GLY A 124 14.15 -6.95 -12.21
C GLY A 124 12.91 -6.05 -12.26
N SER A 125 13.11 -4.74 -12.14
CA SER A 125 12.05 -3.76 -12.41
C SER A 125 11.67 -3.82 -13.90
N ARG A 126 10.38 -3.77 -14.21
CA ARG A 126 9.89 -3.73 -15.60
C ARG A 126 10.46 -2.56 -16.40
N LEU A 127 10.71 -1.44 -15.75
CA LEU A 127 11.33 -0.27 -16.39
C LEU A 127 12.77 -0.53 -16.86
N MET A 128 13.47 -1.46 -16.23
CA MET A 128 14.89 -1.74 -16.51
C MET A 128 15.08 -3.06 -17.25
N THR A 129 15.05 -4.18 -16.55
CA THR A 129 15.39 -5.50 -17.09
C THR A 129 14.31 -6.55 -16.82
N GLY A 130 13.23 -6.17 -16.16
CA GLY A 130 12.19 -7.10 -15.71
C GLY A 130 10.99 -7.20 -16.64
N HIS A 131 10.98 -6.52 -17.80
CA HIS A 131 9.92 -6.68 -18.80
C HIS A 131 10.23 -7.84 -19.73
N THR A 132 9.27 -8.74 -19.94
CA THR A 132 9.46 -9.97 -20.71
C THR A 132 8.28 -10.20 -21.65
N LYS A 133 8.46 -11.07 -22.63
CA LYS A 133 7.36 -11.50 -23.52
C LYS A 133 6.16 -12.10 -22.76
N LEU A 134 6.39 -12.73 -21.61
CA LEU A 134 5.29 -13.25 -20.78
C LEU A 134 4.39 -12.13 -20.23
N HIS A 135 4.95 -10.95 -19.94
CA HIS A 135 4.16 -9.79 -19.58
C HIS A 135 3.27 -9.33 -20.74
N GLU A 136 3.85 -9.20 -21.94
CA GLU A 136 3.10 -8.78 -23.14
C GLU A 136 1.99 -9.78 -23.49
N GLU A 137 2.30 -11.07 -23.45
CA GLU A 137 1.30 -12.12 -23.69
C GLU A 137 0.17 -12.09 -22.66
N LEU A 138 0.49 -11.94 -21.38
CA LEU A 138 -0.49 -11.83 -20.30
C LEU A 138 -1.34 -10.57 -20.43
N GLU A 139 -0.72 -9.43 -20.71
CA GLU A 139 -1.41 -8.15 -20.90
C GLU A 139 -2.39 -8.22 -22.08
N THR A 140 -1.98 -8.83 -23.19
CA THR A 140 -2.86 -9.07 -24.35
C THR A 140 -4.07 -9.93 -23.97
N VAL A 141 -3.85 -11.05 -23.28
CA VAL A 141 -4.94 -11.95 -22.85
C VAL A 141 -5.89 -11.26 -21.89
N ILE A 142 -5.36 -10.44 -20.95
CA ILE A 142 -6.20 -9.70 -20.01
C ILE A 142 -7.01 -8.63 -20.75
N ALA A 143 -6.39 -7.87 -21.65
CA ALA A 143 -7.06 -6.83 -22.43
C ALA A 143 -8.22 -7.41 -23.23
N ASP A 144 -8.00 -8.53 -23.92
CA ASP A 144 -9.02 -9.27 -24.67
C ASP A 144 -10.16 -9.75 -23.75
N PHE A 145 -9.82 -10.33 -22.60
CA PHE A 145 -10.79 -10.86 -21.65
C PHE A 145 -11.71 -9.76 -21.09
N VAL A 146 -11.17 -8.60 -20.77
CA VAL A 146 -11.93 -7.47 -20.23
C VAL A 146 -12.47 -6.52 -21.30
N GLN A 147 -12.24 -6.83 -22.58
CA GLN A 147 -12.66 -6.06 -23.75
C GLN A 147 -12.17 -4.59 -23.69
N LYS A 148 -10.89 -4.42 -23.41
CA LYS A 148 -10.19 -3.14 -23.43
C LYS A 148 -9.09 -3.13 -24.47
N GLU A 149 -8.66 -1.93 -24.86
CA GLU A 149 -7.63 -1.75 -25.87
C GLU A 149 -6.26 -2.25 -25.41
N ASP A 150 -5.99 -2.12 -24.10
CA ASP A 150 -4.71 -2.52 -23.53
C ASP A 150 -4.85 -2.86 -22.03
N ALA A 151 -3.85 -3.51 -21.48
CA ALA A 151 -3.72 -3.81 -20.05
C ALA A 151 -2.27 -3.64 -19.61
N PHE A 152 -2.09 -3.27 -18.36
CA PHE A 152 -0.77 -3.16 -17.74
C PHE A 152 -0.73 -3.88 -16.40
N VAL A 153 0.07 -4.94 -16.32
CA VAL A 153 0.19 -5.77 -15.12
C VAL A 153 1.18 -5.17 -14.11
N LEU A 154 0.73 -5.02 -12.88
CA LEU A 154 1.54 -4.55 -11.74
C LEU A 154 1.67 -5.65 -10.69
N ASN A 155 2.81 -5.74 -10.03
CA ASN A 155 3.12 -6.79 -9.05
C ASN A 155 2.30 -6.71 -7.76
N SER A 156 1.78 -5.53 -7.44
CA SER A 156 1.05 -5.27 -6.21
C SER A 156 -0.08 -4.28 -6.45
N PHE A 157 -1.29 -4.68 -6.15
CA PHE A 157 -2.47 -3.82 -6.25
C PHE A 157 -2.31 -2.52 -5.45
N TYR A 158 -1.86 -2.61 -4.20
CA TYR A 158 -1.70 -1.45 -3.35
C TYR A 158 -0.76 -0.41 -3.96
N GLN A 159 0.43 -0.85 -4.34
CA GLN A 159 1.44 0.02 -4.95
C GLN A 159 1.00 0.52 -6.32
N GLY A 160 0.34 -0.35 -7.09
CA GLY A 160 -0.22 0.00 -8.39
C GLY A 160 -1.22 1.15 -8.29
N MET A 161 -2.19 1.07 -7.37
CA MET A 161 -3.19 2.12 -7.20
C MET A 161 -2.59 3.45 -6.74
N VAL A 162 -1.62 3.42 -5.82
CA VAL A 162 -0.88 4.63 -5.42
C VAL A 162 -0.17 5.26 -6.62
N SER A 163 0.53 4.45 -7.40
CA SER A 163 1.29 4.92 -8.57
C SER A 163 0.39 5.44 -9.69
N ILE A 164 -0.74 4.80 -9.96
CA ILE A 164 -1.70 5.22 -10.99
C ILE A 164 -2.23 6.62 -10.67
N ILE A 165 -2.66 6.86 -9.43
CA ILE A 165 -3.17 8.18 -9.03
C ILE A 165 -2.09 9.25 -9.17
N ASP A 166 -0.86 8.96 -8.72
CA ASP A 166 0.27 9.88 -8.82
C ASP A 166 0.67 10.17 -10.27
N CYS A 167 0.58 9.17 -11.16
CA CYS A 167 0.89 9.33 -12.58
C CYS A 167 -0.19 10.07 -13.38
N LEU A 168 -1.47 9.87 -13.03
CA LEU A 168 -2.59 10.45 -13.78
C LEU A 168 -2.86 11.91 -13.43
N CYS A 169 -2.56 12.33 -12.21
CA CYS A 169 -2.97 13.63 -11.68
C CYS A 169 -1.76 14.53 -11.42
N GLY A 170 -1.70 15.65 -12.15
CA GLY A 170 -0.77 16.74 -11.89
C GLY A 170 -1.29 17.71 -10.81
N ARG A 171 -0.49 18.72 -10.48
CA ARG A 171 -0.80 19.72 -9.44
C ARG A 171 -2.10 20.49 -9.68
N ASN A 172 -2.45 20.70 -10.93
CA ASN A 172 -3.63 21.47 -11.33
C ASN A 172 -4.89 20.60 -11.42
N ASP A 173 -4.75 19.28 -11.34
CA ASP A 173 -5.89 18.39 -11.40
C ASP A 173 -6.59 18.30 -10.04
N VAL A 174 -7.84 17.90 -10.08
CA VAL A 174 -8.69 17.78 -8.90
C VAL A 174 -9.19 16.35 -8.77
N ILE A 175 -9.06 15.77 -7.58
CA ILE A 175 -9.56 14.41 -7.30
C ILE A 175 -10.85 14.48 -6.51
N VAL A 176 -11.90 13.82 -6.99
CA VAL A 176 -13.13 13.54 -6.24
C VAL A 176 -13.15 12.05 -5.91
N TYR A 177 -13.29 11.70 -4.65
CA TYR A 177 -13.18 10.30 -4.23
C TYR A 177 -14.14 9.92 -3.12
N ASP A 178 -14.53 8.66 -3.09
CA ASP A 178 -15.43 8.09 -2.09
C ASP A 178 -14.72 7.96 -0.72
N SER A 179 -15.49 8.13 0.37
CA SER A 179 -15.00 7.98 1.74
C SER A 179 -14.54 6.56 2.07
N ASP A 180 -15.09 5.56 1.42
CA ASP A 180 -14.89 4.15 1.71
C ASP A 180 -14.02 3.43 0.67
N VAL A 181 -13.28 4.20 -0.15
CA VAL A 181 -12.30 3.61 -1.08
C VAL A 181 -11.20 2.84 -0.33
N HIS A 182 -10.58 1.91 -1.03
CA HIS A 182 -9.49 1.12 -0.47
C HIS A 182 -8.33 2.01 0.04
N ALA A 183 -7.64 1.54 1.07
CA ALA A 183 -6.54 2.28 1.71
C ALA A 183 -5.44 2.74 0.73
N SER A 184 -5.17 1.98 -0.33
CA SER A 184 -4.21 2.35 -1.37
C SER A 184 -4.63 3.60 -2.16
N ILE A 185 -5.93 3.77 -2.38
CA ILE A 185 -6.48 4.96 -3.03
C ILE A 185 -6.33 6.16 -2.10
N HIS A 186 -6.67 6.00 -0.81
CA HIS A 186 -6.44 7.06 0.18
C HIS A 186 -4.98 7.51 0.22
N ASP A 187 -4.04 6.58 0.15
CA ASP A 187 -2.62 6.91 0.19
C ASP A 187 -2.16 7.56 -1.13
N GLY A 188 -2.63 7.11 -2.29
CA GLY A 188 -2.41 7.79 -3.57
C GLY A 188 -2.96 9.21 -3.58
N VAL A 189 -4.20 9.39 -3.12
CA VAL A 189 -4.84 10.71 -2.98
C VAL A 189 -4.10 11.63 -2.00
N ARG A 190 -3.46 11.09 -0.95
CA ARG A 190 -2.62 11.88 -0.04
C ARG A 190 -1.36 12.42 -0.67
N LEU A 191 -0.78 11.71 -1.64
CA LEU A 191 0.40 12.17 -2.38
C LEU A 191 0.08 13.28 -3.37
N HIS A 192 -1.17 13.36 -3.83
CA HIS A 192 -1.61 14.38 -4.77
C HIS A 192 -1.46 15.80 -4.20
N LEU A 193 -0.83 16.67 -4.97
CA LEU A 193 -0.52 18.05 -4.58
C LEU A 193 -1.64 19.05 -4.87
N GLY A 194 -2.62 18.66 -5.66
CA GLY A 194 -3.78 19.47 -6.02
C GLY A 194 -4.93 19.38 -5.00
N LYS A 195 -6.08 19.91 -5.38
CA LYS A 195 -7.29 19.89 -4.55
C LYS A 195 -7.96 18.52 -4.58
N ARG A 196 -8.60 18.17 -3.47
CA ARG A 196 -9.29 16.90 -3.27
C ARG A 196 -10.63 17.14 -2.61
N PHE A 197 -11.67 16.47 -3.12
CA PHE A 197 -13.01 16.51 -2.56
C PHE A 197 -13.46 15.10 -2.21
N LEU A 198 -13.89 14.92 -0.99
CA LEU A 198 -14.45 13.68 -0.47
C LEU A 198 -15.96 13.70 -0.58
N TYR A 199 -16.57 12.60 -1.02
CA TYR A 199 -18.01 12.39 -0.84
C TYR A 199 -18.26 11.11 -0.03
N GLN A 200 -19.42 11.08 0.61
CA GLN A 200 -19.81 9.91 1.41
C GLN A 200 -20.44 8.85 0.50
N GLN A 201 -20.01 7.60 0.70
CA GLN A 201 -20.51 6.44 -0.03
C GLN A 201 -22.06 6.38 -0.08
N ASN A 202 -22.58 5.93 -1.22
CA ASN A 202 -24.02 5.78 -1.46
C ASN A 202 -24.87 7.07 -1.39
N LYS A 203 -24.24 8.24 -1.45
CA LYS A 203 -24.94 9.54 -1.52
C LYS A 203 -24.71 10.22 -2.85
N ILE A 204 -25.50 9.87 -3.85
CA ILE A 204 -25.37 10.37 -5.23
C ILE A 204 -25.45 11.90 -5.29
N GLU A 205 -26.32 12.53 -4.50
CA GLU A 205 -26.48 13.99 -4.46
C GLU A 205 -25.18 14.69 -4.04
N LEU A 206 -24.37 14.04 -3.20
CA LEU A 206 -23.08 14.58 -2.80
C LEU A 206 -22.03 14.44 -3.90
N ILE A 207 -22.11 13.41 -4.74
CA ILE A 207 -21.20 13.23 -5.87
C ILE A 207 -21.35 14.41 -6.83
N GLU A 208 -22.58 14.73 -7.24
CA GLU A 208 -22.84 15.86 -8.14
C GLU A 208 -22.32 17.18 -7.58
N THR A 209 -22.61 17.44 -6.31
CA THR A 209 -22.15 18.67 -5.63
C THR A 209 -20.62 18.75 -5.60
N GLN A 210 -19.92 17.65 -5.30
CA GLN A 210 -18.46 17.66 -5.25
C GLN A 210 -17.83 17.71 -6.66
N LEU A 211 -18.45 17.05 -7.65
CA LEU A 211 -18.02 17.14 -9.04
C LEU A 211 -18.15 18.57 -9.59
N GLN A 212 -19.25 19.25 -9.31
CA GLN A 212 -19.44 20.63 -9.74
C GLN A 212 -18.33 21.53 -9.17
N LYS A 213 -18.08 21.45 -7.87
CA LYS A 213 -16.97 22.20 -7.23
C LYS A 213 -15.61 21.85 -7.82
N ALA A 214 -15.39 20.55 -8.11
CA ALA A 214 -14.15 20.08 -8.69
C ALA A 214 -13.94 20.63 -10.12
N CYS A 215 -14.99 20.62 -10.94
CA CYS A 215 -14.96 21.18 -12.30
C CYS A 215 -14.67 22.67 -12.28
N GLU A 216 -15.32 23.45 -11.40
CA GLU A 216 -15.06 24.88 -11.23
C GLU A 216 -13.59 25.13 -10.83
N CYS A 217 -13.07 24.34 -9.89
CA CYS A 217 -11.69 24.43 -9.46
C CYS A 217 -10.69 24.07 -10.57
N ALA A 218 -10.94 22.97 -11.28
CA ALA A 218 -10.08 22.50 -12.37
C ALA A 218 -10.05 23.50 -13.52
N ALA A 219 -11.20 24.02 -13.93
CA ALA A 219 -11.32 25.03 -14.98
C ALA A 219 -10.55 26.32 -14.65
N ALA A 220 -10.51 26.73 -13.38
CA ALA A 220 -9.80 27.94 -12.95
C ALA A 220 -8.27 27.82 -13.04
N GLN A 221 -7.72 26.61 -13.17
CA GLN A 221 -6.27 26.34 -13.18
C GLN A 221 -5.82 25.47 -14.36
N ASP A 222 -6.66 25.35 -15.39
CA ASP A 222 -6.39 24.54 -16.60
C ASP A 222 -6.05 23.07 -16.25
N GLY A 223 -6.83 22.49 -15.34
CA GLY A 223 -6.67 21.12 -14.87
C GLY A 223 -7.86 20.23 -15.26
N CYS A 224 -7.73 18.95 -14.96
CA CYS A 224 -8.75 17.91 -15.14
C CYS A 224 -9.37 17.47 -13.82
N VAL A 225 -10.44 16.69 -13.89
CA VAL A 225 -11.07 16.07 -12.72
C VAL A 225 -10.99 14.55 -12.82
N LEU A 226 -10.42 13.91 -11.81
CA LEU A 226 -10.44 12.45 -11.63
C LEU A 226 -11.51 12.10 -10.60
N LEU A 227 -12.51 11.32 -11.01
CA LEU A 227 -13.47 10.71 -10.09
C LEU A 227 -13.05 9.27 -9.77
N VAL A 228 -12.98 8.95 -8.48
CA VAL A 228 -12.67 7.61 -7.96
C VAL A 228 -13.82 7.12 -7.10
N THR A 229 -14.39 5.99 -7.51
CA THR A 229 -15.56 5.37 -6.85
C THR A 229 -15.21 3.98 -6.34
#